data_df652d31719b3d956d457d3ba1786171
#
_entry.id   df652d31719b3d956d457d3ba1786171
#
_cell.length_a   1.000
_cell.length_b   1.000
_cell.length_c   1.000
_cell.angle_alpha   90.00
_cell.angle_beta   90.00
_cell.angle_gamma   90.00
#
_symmetry.space_group_name_H-M   'P 1'
#
loop_
_entity.id
_entity.type
_entity.pdbx_description
1 polymer ?
#
loop_
_entity_poly.entity_id
_entity_poly.type
_entity_poly.pdbx_seq_one_letter_code
_entity_poly.pdbx_strand_id
1 'polypeptide(L)'
;MGLDPDTEAAAITAALRTLAPELTTVPMIKTSRPFYGARVGDLRATAAGWLRAHRDATPAELAELADRLWTTGVREEQLVACFLLARDRAALAATGLDRVRAWTALLDNWETTDQLGMNVLGPLVALDPGRRLGLLEELAGDPHPWARRLALVAATRLARADDPARWWPAVAELLLRLAGDRQAALPKASSWVLRSWLEPCPDQVAAFVDANAGRLPAVAVRETRAKLATGTKRPPRPPGGRRPAIAGGRP
;
A
#
# COMPACT_ATOMS: atom_id res chain seq x y z
N MET A 1 -8.23 -32.55 -9.51
CA MET A 1 -8.60 -31.67 -10.66
C MET A 1 -8.09 -30.31 -10.27
N GLY A 2 -7.19 -29.71 -11.06
CA GLY A 2 -6.60 -28.40 -10.75
C GLY A 2 -7.68 -27.31 -10.70
N LEU A 3 -7.39 -26.24 -9.98
CA LEU A 3 -8.24 -25.05 -9.91
C LEU A 3 -8.24 -24.35 -11.28
N ASP A 4 -9.41 -23.96 -11.76
CA ASP A 4 -9.53 -23.10 -12.95
C ASP A 4 -9.61 -21.62 -12.51
N PRO A 5 -8.54 -20.82 -12.67
CA PRO A 5 -8.51 -19.44 -12.20
C PRO A 5 -9.59 -18.54 -12.83
N ASP A 6 -10.01 -18.81 -14.06
CA ASP A 6 -11.03 -18.01 -14.74
C ASP A 6 -12.43 -18.26 -14.13
N THR A 7 -12.75 -19.52 -13.86
CA THR A 7 -13.99 -19.89 -13.17
C THR A 7 -14.04 -19.31 -11.75
N GLU A 8 -12.94 -19.40 -11.01
CA GLU A 8 -12.85 -18.88 -9.64
C GLU A 8 -12.92 -17.34 -9.59
N ALA A 9 -12.25 -16.66 -10.52
CA ALA A 9 -12.35 -15.21 -10.64
C ALA A 9 -13.79 -14.76 -10.92
N ALA A 10 -14.49 -15.46 -11.84
CA ALA A 10 -15.89 -15.18 -12.13
C ALA A 10 -16.81 -15.39 -10.91
N ALA A 11 -16.58 -16.43 -10.12
CA ALA A 11 -17.33 -16.71 -8.89
C ALA A 11 -17.09 -15.61 -7.83
N ILE A 12 -15.84 -15.19 -7.63
CA ILE A 12 -15.50 -14.09 -6.73
C ILE A 12 -16.16 -12.79 -7.21
N THR A 13 -16.07 -12.45 -8.49
CA THR A 13 -16.70 -11.28 -9.09
C THR A 13 -18.20 -11.26 -8.83
N ALA A 14 -18.89 -12.39 -9.06
CA ALA A 14 -20.32 -12.52 -8.80
C ALA A 14 -20.65 -12.27 -7.30
N ALA A 15 -19.88 -12.85 -6.40
CA ALA A 15 -20.04 -12.63 -4.97
C ALA A 15 -19.81 -11.17 -4.56
N LEU A 16 -18.80 -10.50 -5.11
CA LEU A 16 -18.50 -9.09 -4.82
C LEU A 16 -19.61 -8.15 -5.27
N ARG A 17 -20.24 -8.43 -6.40
CA ARG A 17 -21.38 -7.65 -6.90
C ARG A 17 -22.60 -7.72 -5.97
N THR A 18 -22.80 -8.84 -5.28
CA THR A 18 -23.92 -8.97 -4.32
C THR A 18 -23.66 -8.23 -3.01
N LEU A 19 -22.38 -7.93 -2.70
CA LEU A 19 -21.99 -7.18 -1.50
C LEU A 19 -22.07 -5.66 -1.71
N ALA A 20 -22.26 -5.22 -2.94
CA ALA A 20 -22.28 -3.80 -3.26
C ALA A 20 -23.55 -3.14 -2.69
N PRO A 21 -23.43 -2.14 -1.80
CA PRO A 21 -24.56 -1.27 -1.53
C PRO A 21 -24.85 -0.45 -2.80
N GLU A 22 -26.06 0.10 -2.91
CA GLU A 22 -26.42 1.02 -4.00
C GLU A 22 -25.65 2.37 -3.91
N LEU A 23 -24.34 2.30 -3.68
CA LEU A 23 -23.47 3.47 -3.57
C LEU A 23 -22.90 3.81 -4.94
N THR A 24 -23.14 5.01 -5.39
CA THR A 24 -22.59 5.55 -6.63
C THR A 24 -21.15 6.08 -6.49
N THR A 25 -20.62 6.16 -5.27
CA THR A 25 -19.27 6.67 -5.00
C THR A 25 -18.61 5.92 -3.84
N VAL A 26 -17.29 5.71 -3.94
CA VAL A 26 -16.47 5.29 -2.80
C VAL A 26 -15.97 6.57 -2.11
N PRO A 27 -16.44 6.90 -0.91
CA PRO A 27 -16.03 8.11 -0.23
C PRO A 27 -14.50 8.20 -0.09
N MET A 28 -13.93 9.38 -0.37
CA MET A 28 -12.49 9.69 -0.24
C MET A 28 -11.55 9.02 -1.26
N ILE A 29 -12.05 8.21 -2.20
CA ILE A 29 -11.22 7.62 -3.26
C ILE A 29 -11.56 8.33 -4.57
N LYS A 30 -10.54 8.96 -5.17
CA LYS A 30 -10.63 9.49 -6.53
C LYS A 30 -10.05 8.44 -7.46
N THR A 31 -10.88 7.79 -8.23
CA THR A 31 -10.49 6.77 -9.20
C THR A 31 -11.30 6.93 -10.50
N SER A 32 -10.67 6.65 -11.62
CA SER A 32 -11.32 6.48 -12.92
C SER A 32 -11.68 5.01 -13.20
N ARG A 33 -11.23 4.11 -12.33
CA ARG A 33 -11.46 2.67 -12.46
C ARG A 33 -12.88 2.29 -12.02
N PRO A 34 -13.44 1.23 -12.60
CA PRO A 34 -14.73 0.71 -12.14
C PRO A 34 -14.65 0.18 -10.71
N PHE A 35 -15.75 0.24 -10.00
CA PHE A 35 -15.91 -0.27 -8.63
C PHE A 35 -17.35 -0.69 -8.38
N TYR A 36 -17.55 -1.58 -7.39
CA TYR A 36 -18.87 -2.03 -6.96
C TYR A 36 -19.39 -1.26 -5.74
N GLY A 37 -18.51 -0.73 -4.90
CA GLY A 37 -18.86 -0.02 -3.67
C GLY A 37 -18.82 -0.88 -2.41
N ALA A 38 -18.32 -2.11 -2.48
CA ALA A 38 -18.21 -3.00 -1.32
C ALA A 38 -17.16 -2.50 -0.29
N ARG A 39 -17.41 -2.76 0.98
CA ARG A 39 -16.53 -2.34 2.08
C ARG A 39 -15.29 -3.23 2.16
N VAL A 40 -14.15 -2.65 2.53
CA VAL A 40 -12.88 -3.37 2.67
C VAL A 40 -12.97 -4.57 3.62
N GLY A 41 -13.78 -4.47 4.68
CA GLY A 41 -14.04 -5.58 5.60
C GLY A 41 -14.65 -6.79 4.91
N ASP A 42 -15.62 -6.56 4.04
CA ASP A 42 -16.31 -7.61 3.28
C ASP A 42 -15.37 -8.25 2.25
N LEU A 43 -14.52 -7.44 1.60
CA LEU A 43 -13.50 -7.93 0.66
C LEU A 43 -12.49 -8.86 1.35
N ARG A 44 -12.06 -8.50 2.58
CA ARG A 44 -11.20 -9.37 3.41
C ARG A 44 -11.89 -10.66 3.80
N ALA A 45 -13.19 -10.59 4.14
CA ALA A 45 -13.98 -11.76 4.48
C ALA A 45 -14.15 -12.69 3.27
N THR A 46 -14.38 -12.14 2.08
CA THR A 46 -14.47 -12.88 0.81
C THR A 46 -13.15 -13.62 0.53
N ALA A 47 -12.01 -12.94 0.57
CA ALA A 47 -10.70 -13.57 0.37
C ALA A 47 -10.43 -14.68 1.40
N ALA A 48 -10.72 -14.42 2.68
CA ALA A 48 -10.55 -15.41 3.74
C ALA A 48 -11.51 -16.59 3.60
N GLY A 49 -12.73 -16.38 3.14
CA GLY A 49 -13.72 -17.41 2.84
C GLY A 49 -13.25 -18.32 1.72
N TRP A 50 -12.79 -17.72 0.62
CA TRP A 50 -12.26 -18.45 -0.52
C TRP A 50 -11.08 -19.35 -0.12
N LEU A 51 -10.07 -18.79 0.59
CA LEU A 51 -8.90 -19.54 1.06
C LEU A 51 -9.26 -20.70 2.00
N ARG A 52 -10.32 -20.58 2.79
CA ARG A 52 -10.79 -21.70 3.64
C ARG A 52 -11.44 -22.82 2.81
N ALA A 53 -12.13 -22.47 1.75
CA ALA A 53 -12.80 -23.43 0.86
C ALA A 53 -11.80 -24.15 -0.07
N HIS A 54 -10.68 -23.50 -0.42
CA HIS A 54 -9.69 -23.98 -1.39
C HIS A 54 -8.31 -24.16 -0.74
N ARG A 55 -8.25 -24.99 0.30
CA ARG A 55 -7.00 -25.24 1.06
C ARG A 55 -5.94 -26.00 0.27
N ASP A 56 -6.34 -26.66 -0.78
CA ASP A 56 -5.55 -27.44 -1.72
C ASP A 56 -5.06 -26.65 -2.93
N ALA A 57 -5.49 -25.39 -3.07
CA ALA A 57 -5.01 -24.50 -4.12
C ALA A 57 -3.49 -24.35 -4.03
N THR A 58 -2.81 -24.59 -5.13
CA THR A 58 -1.36 -24.42 -5.22
C THR A 58 -0.96 -22.94 -5.24
N PRO A 59 0.27 -22.59 -4.83
CA PRO A 59 0.79 -21.24 -4.91
C PRO A 59 0.70 -20.64 -6.33
N ALA A 60 0.90 -21.44 -7.37
CA ALA A 60 0.82 -21.01 -8.76
C ALA A 60 -0.63 -20.68 -9.18
N GLU A 61 -1.59 -21.54 -8.81
CA GLU A 61 -3.02 -21.29 -9.07
C GLU A 61 -3.50 -20.04 -8.34
N LEU A 62 -3.07 -19.83 -7.09
CA LEU A 62 -3.43 -18.64 -6.33
C LEU A 62 -2.83 -17.35 -6.95
N ALA A 63 -1.59 -17.42 -7.43
CA ALA A 63 -0.95 -16.31 -8.13
C ALA A 63 -1.66 -15.98 -9.45
N GLU A 64 -2.10 -17.00 -10.19
CA GLU A 64 -2.85 -16.83 -11.43
C GLU A 64 -4.25 -16.26 -11.18
N LEU A 65 -4.97 -16.76 -10.18
CA LEU A 65 -6.26 -16.19 -9.75
C LEU A 65 -6.13 -14.71 -9.37
N ALA A 66 -5.09 -14.36 -8.63
CA ALA A 66 -4.83 -12.97 -8.26
C ALA A 66 -4.56 -12.10 -9.49
N ASP A 67 -3.88 -12.63 -10.51
CA ASP A 67 -3.66 -11.93 -11.78
C ASP A 67 -4.96 -11.70 -12.55
N ARG A 68 -5.83 -12.72 -12.64
CA ARG A 68 -7.16 -12.58 -13.25
C ARG A 68 -7.98 -11.48 -12.59
N LEU A 69 -8.03 -11.48 -11.26
CA LEU A 69 -8.75 -10.45 -10.50
C LEU A 69 -8.13 -9.07 -10.65
N TRP A 70 -6.78 -8.95 -10.66
CA TRP A 70 -6.11 -7.66 -10.77
C TRP A 70 -6.32 -7.02 -12.14
N THR A 71 -6.21 -7.82 -13.21
CA THR A 71 -6.24 -7.33 -14.60
C THR A 71 -7.60 -6.83 -15.06
N THR A 72 -8.67 -7.12 -14.33
CA THR A 72 -10.00 -6.52 -14.58
C THR A 72 -10.01 -5.01 -14.38
N GLY A 73 -9.10 -4.47 -13.56
CA GLY A 73 -9.05 -3.07 -13.19
C GLY A 73 -10.18 -2.64 -12.25
N VAL A 74 -11.04 -3.56 -11.81
CA VAL A 74 -12.10 -3.26 -10.83
C VAL A 74 -11.51 -3.18 -9.42
N ARG A 75 -11.80 -2.09 -8.71
CA ARG A 75 -11.24 -1.81 -7.39
C ARG A 75 -11.35 -2.99 -6.41
N GLU A 76 -12.53 -3.54 -6.25
CA GLU A 76 -12.80 -4.61 -5.29
C GLU A 76 -12.05 -5.89 -5.63
N GLU A 77 -11.97 -6.22 -6.90
CA GLU A 77 -11.26 -7.39 -7.39
C GLU A 77 -9.75 -7.26 -7.17
N GLN A 78 -9.19 -6.06 -7.44
CA GLN A 78 -7.79 -5.74 -7.13
C GLN A 78 -7.47 -5.87 -5.64
N LEU A 79 -8.38 -5.40 -4.78
CA LEU A 79 -8.19 -5.53 -3.34
C LEU A 79 -8.26 -6.99 -2.88
N VAL A 80 -9.20 -7.78 -3.41
CA VAL A 80 -9.30 -9.23 -3.11
C VAL A 80 -8.05 -9.96 -3.57
N ALA A 81 -7.51 -9.66 -4.76
CA ALA A 81 -6.24 -10.21 -5.24
C ALA A 81 -5.11 -9.98 -4.22
N CYS A 82 -4.98 -8.74 -3.71
CA CYS A 82 -4.00 -8.43 -2.66
C CYS A 82 -4.23 -9.23 -1.37
N PHE A 83 -5.48 -9.42 -0.95
CA PHE A 83 -5.80 -10.12 0.30
C PHE A 83 -5.64 -11.64 0.21
N LEU A 84 -5.84 -12.22 -0.98
CA LEU A 84 -5.52 -13.62 -1.26
C LEU A 84 -4.01 -13.86 -1.10
N LEU A 85 -3.19 -13.08 -1.81
CA LEU A 85 -1.73 -13.22 -1.79
C LEU A 85 -1.10 -12.91 -0.43
N ALA A 86 -1.68 -11.99 0.35
CA ALA A 86 -1.17 -11.62 1.67
C ALA A 86 -1.12 -12.78 2.67
N ARG A 87 -1.83 -13.86 2.41
CA ARG A 87 -1.97 -15.03 3.31
C ARG A 87 -1.03 -16.17 2.95
N ASP A 88 -0.42 -16.14 1.77
CA ASP A 88 0.43 -17.22 1.29
C ASP A 88 1.77 -16.70 0.76
N ARG A 89 2.84 -17.01 1.51
CA ARG A 89 4.20 -16.59 1.17
C ARG A 89 4.71 -17.25 -0.12
N ALA A 90 4.30 -18.49 -0.40
CA ALA A 90 4.69 -19.19 -1.61
C ALA A 90 3.94 -18.62 -2.83
N ALA A 91 2.67 -18.26 -2.70
CA ALA A 91 1.91 -17.58 -3.75
C ALA A 91 2.46 -16.17 -4.04
N LEU A 92 2.90 -15.43 -3.03
CA LEU A 92 3.63 -14.18 -3.23
C LEU A 92 4.89 -14.40 -4.07
N ALA A 93 5.68 -15.42 -3.74
CA ALA A 93 6.88 -15.75 -4.50
C ALA A 93 6.55 -16.17 -5.94
N ALA A 94 5.48 -16.94 -6.15
CA ALA A 94 5.01 -17.38 -7.45
C ALA A 94 4.46 -16.23 -8.31
N THR A 95 3.92 -15.17 -7.68
CA THR A 95 3.44 -13.97 -8.39
C THR A 95 4.59 -13.29 -9.14
N GLY A 96 5.76 -13.21 -8.54
CA GLY A 96 6.96 -12.64 -9.17
C GLY A 96 6.92 -11.11 -9.30
N LEU A 97 8.08 -10.51 -9.53
CA LEU A 97 8.22 -9.05 -9.65
C LEU A 97 7.70 -8.50 -10.97
N ASP A 98 7.84 -9.25 -12.06
CA ASP A 98 7.43 -8.80 -13.40
C ASP A 98 5.91 -8.63 -13.51
N ARG A 99 5.16 -9.56 -12.89
CA ARG A 99 3.71 -9.45 -12.80
C ARG A 99 3.29 -8.24 -11.99
N VAL A 100 3.91 -8.01 -10.82
CA VAL A 100 3.62 -6.82 -10.00
C VAL A 100 3.99 -5.54 -10.74
N ARG A 101 5.09 -5.53 -11.50
CA ARG A 101 5.45 -4.39 -12.37
C ARG A 101 4.37 -4.11 -13.42
N ALA A 102 3.87 -5.14 -14.11
CA ALA A 102 2.78 -4.98 -15.08
C ALA A 102 1.50 -4.42 -14.43
N TRP A 103 1.21 -4.83 -13.21
CA TRP A 103 0.04 -4.35 -12.46
C TRP A 103 0.06 -2.85 -12.16
N THR A 104 1.23 -2.22 -12.13
CA THR A 104 1.34 -0.76 -11.85
C THR A 104 0.62 0.10 -12.88
N ALA A 105 0.46 -0.37 -14.11
CA ALA A 105 -0.28 0.34 -15.17
C ALA A 105 -1.78 0.55 -14.84
N LEU A 106 -2.32 -0.23 -13.90
CA LEU A 106 -3.72 -0.16 -13.48
C LEU A 106 -3.93 0.67 -12.21
N LEU A 107 -2.88 1.24 -11.63
CA LEU A 107 -2.98 2.08 -10.43
C LEU A 107 -3.43 3.49 -10.80
N ASP A 108 -4.42 4.03 -10.08
CA ASP A 108 -4.88 5.40 -10.25
C ASP A 108 -5.30 6.09 -8.94
N ASN A 109 -5.18 5.36 -7.82
CA ASN A 109 -5.61 5.87 -6.53
C ASN A 109 -4.76 5.31 -5.38
N TRP A 110 -4.87 5.98 -4.21
CA TRP A 110 -4.06 5.63 -3.05
C TRP A 110 -4.44 4.28 -2.42
N GLU A 111 -5.71 3.86 -2.49
CA GLU A 111 -6.15 2.66 -1.78
C GLU A 111 -5.60 1.38 -2.45
N THR A 112 -5.80 1.21 -3.76
CA THR A 112 -5.27 0.05 -4.50
C THR A 112 -3.75 0.04 -4.46
N THR A 113 -3.10 1.21 -4.58
CA THR A 113 -1.64 1.34 -4.46
C THR A 113 -1.14 0.90 -3.08
N ASP A 114 -1.80 1.35 -2.01
CA ASP A 114 -1.40 1.02 -0.64
C ASP A 114 -1.63 -0.46 -0.33
N GLN A 115 -2.74 -1.05 -0.80
CA GLN A 115 -2.99 -2.47 -0.63
C GLN A 115 -1.98 -3.32 -1.40
N LEU A 116 -1.64 -2.96 -2.64
CA LEU A 116 -0.59 -3.63 -3.40
C LEU A 116 0.78 -3.53 -2.69
N GLY A 117 1.14 -2.33 -2.23
CA GLY A 117 2.41 -2.11 -1.54
C GLY A 117 2.52 -2.86 -0.22
N MET A 118 1.46 -2.84 0.59
CA MET A 118 1.46 -3.45 1.93
C MET A 118 1.34 -4.96 1.91
N ASN A 119 0.54 -5.50 1.00
CA ASN A 119 0.15 -6.91 1.03
C ASN A 119 0.89 -7.76 -0.01
N VAL A 120 1.45 -7.15 -1.05
CA VAL A 120 2.11 -7.89 -2.14
C VAL A 120 3.55 -7.43 -2.32
N LEU A 121 3.80 -6.22 -2.85
CA LEU A 121 5.16 -5.82 -3.23
C LEU A 121 6.11 -5.75 -2.04
N GLY A 122 5.70 -5.11 -0.93
CA GLY A 122 6.56 -4.98 0.24
C GLY A 122 6.93 -6.33 0.85
N PRO A 123 5.97 -7.24 1.14
CA PRO A 123 6.26 -8.60 1.54
C PRO A 123 7.11 -9.36 0.54
N LEU A 124 6.84 -9.22 -0.77
CA LEU A 124 7.62 -9.88 -1.83
C LEU A 124 9.08 -9.41 -1.84
N VAL A 125 9.32 -8.10 -1.70
CA VAL A 125 10.68 -7.55 -1.57
C VAL A 125 11.34 -8.04 -0.29
N ALA A 126 10.62 -8.09 0.82
CA ALA A 126 11.13 -8.56 2.11
C ALA A 126 11.51 -10.07 2.13
N LEU A 127 11.05 -10.87 1.17
CA LEU A 127 11.50 -12.27 1.02
C LEU A 127 12.98 -12.37 0.67
N ASP A 128 13.49 -11.45 -0.13
CA ASP A 128 14.90 -11.37 -0.54
C ASP A 128 15.24 -9.91 -0.91
N PRO A 129 15.44 -9.03 0.09
CA PRO A 129 15.68 -7.62 -0.19
C PRO A 129 16.92 -7.38 -1.04
N GLY A 130 17.98 -8.17 -0.86
CA GLY A 130 19.22 -8.02 -1.59
C GLY A 130 19.07 -8.14 -3.11
N ARG A 131 18.12 -8.96 -3.56
CA ARG A 131 17.83 -9.15 -5.00
C ARG A 131 16.69 -8.30 -5.52
N ARG A 132 15.79 -7.82 -4.62
CA ARG A 132 14.48 -7.28 -5.02
C ARG A 132 14.31 -5.78 -4.78
N LEU A 133 15.22 -5.14 -4.03
CA LEU A 133 15.19 -3.70 -3.80
C LEU A 133 15.27 -2.88 -5.09
N GLY A 134 15.99 -3.36 -6.11
CA GLY A 134 16.13 -2.68 -7.39
C GLY A 134 14.78 -2.31 -8.04
N LEU A 135 13.72 -3.12 -7.82
CA LEU A 135 12.39 -2.76 -8.31
C LEU A 135 11.83 -1.50 -7.63
N LEU A 136 12.10 -1.28 -6.34
CA LEU A 136 11.66 -0.05 -5.66
C LEU A 136 12.37 1.18 -6.23
N GLU A 137 13.64 1.04 -6.60
CA GLU A 137 14.42 2.11 -7.25
C GLU A 137 13.89 2.41 -8.66
N GLU A 138 13.56 1.39 -9.43
CA GLU A 138 12.93 1.53 -10.74
C GLU A 138 11.58 2.25 -10.62
N LEU A 139 10.69 1.78 -9.75
CA LEU A 139 9.39 2.39 -9.51
C LEU A 139 9.49 3.84 -8.99
N ALA A 140 10.54 4.17 -8.24
CA ALA A 140 10.81 5.54 -7.81
C ALA A 140 11.21 6.47 -8.97
N GLY A 141 11.71 5.91 -10.07
CA GLY A 141 12.03 6.64 -11.30
C GLY A 141 10.88 6.66 -12.33
N ASP A 142 9.78 5.97 -12.06
CA ASP A 142 8.67 5.83 -13.01
C ASP A 142 7.94 7.17 -13.23
N PRO A 143 7.55 7.53 -14.47
CA PRO A 143 6.74 8.72 -14.73
C PRO A 143 5.37 8.68 -14.04
N HIS A 144 4.84 7.49 -13.75
CA HIS A 144 3.54 7.30 -13.12
C HIS A 144 3.59 7.59 -11.61
N PRO A 145 2.82 8.55 -11.06
CA PRO A 145 2.93 8.96 -9.67
C PRO A 145 2.53 7.86 -8.67
N TRP A 146 1.64 6.97 -9.07
CA TRP A 146 1.22 5.85 -8.22
C TRP A 146 2.26 4.73 -8.16
N ALA A 147 3.07 4.53 -9.22
CA ALA A 147 4.23 3.65 -9.18
C ALA A 147 5.28 4.17 -8.18
N ARG A 148 5.56 5.49 -8.20
CA ARG A 148 6.45 6.12 -7.22
C ARG A 148 5.92 6.01 -5.78
N ARG A 149 4.59 6.18 -5.59
CA ARG A 149 3.96 5.94 -4.29
C ARG A 149 4.09 4.48 -3.86
N LEU A 150 3.89 3.54 -4.78
CA LEU A 150 3.99 2.11 -4.52
C LEU A 150 5.38 1.74 -3.96
N ALA A 151 6.46 2.31 -4.53
CA ALA A 151 7.82 2.12 -4.02
C ALA A 151 7.94 2.53 -2.54
N LEU A 152 7.42 3.70 -2.17
CA LEU A 152 7.43 4.17 -0.77
C LEU A 152 6.59 3.27 0.14
N VAL A 153 5.39 2.92 -0.28
CA VAL A 153 4.50 2.09 0.56
C VAL A 153 5.09 0.70 0.78
N ALA A 154 5.66 0.08 -0.27
CA ALA A 154 6.35 -1.20 -0.16
C ALA A 154 7.54 -1.12 0.82
N ALA A 155 8.32 -0.04 0.81
CA ALA A 155 9.44 0.17 1.71
C ALA A 155 9.04 0.19 3.20
N THR A 156 7.78 0.46 3.54
CA THR A 156 7.28 0.36 4.92
C THR A 156 7.38 -1.06 5.48
N ARG A 157 7.32 -2.08 4.61
CA ARG A 157 7.33 -3.49 5.04
C ARG A 157 8.75 -3.97 5.35
N LEU A 158 9.77 -3.37 4.77
CA LEU A 158 11.17 -3.66 5.09
C LEU A 158 11.55 -3.32 6.54
N ALA A 159 10.81 -2.43 7.19
CA ALA A 159 10.94 -2.16 8.62
C ALA A 159 10.64 -3.38 9.52
N ARG A 160 10.09 -4.45 8.94
CA ARG A 160 9.79 -5.72 9.62
C ARG A 160 10.52 -6.91 8.99
N ALA A 161 11.48 -6.64 8.12
CA ALA A 161 12.37 -7.66 7.57
C ALA A 161 13.40 -8.10 8.62
N ASP A 162 14.05 -9.23 8.35
CA ASP A 162 15.21 -9.62 9.13
C ASP A 162 16.30 -8.54 8.98
N ASP A 163 16.90 -8.13 10.12
CA ASP A 163 17.89 -7.06 10.19
C ASP A 163 17.48 -5.76 9.46
N PRO A 164 16.44 -5.06 9.92
CA PRO A 164 15.95 -3.87 9.23
C PRO A 164 16.99 -2.75 9.16
N ALA A 165 17.89 -2.63 10.13
CA ALA A 165 18.93 -1.60 10.14
C ALA A 165 19.84 -1.67 8.90
N ARG A 166 20.05 -2.86 8.36
CA ARG A 166 20.80 -3.09 7.11
C ARG A 166 20.13 -2.43 5.90
N TRP A 167 18.81 -2.35 5.87
CA TRP A 167 18.04 -1.85 4.74
C TRP A 167 17.70 -0.37 4.84
N TRP A 168 17.88 0.22 6.03
CA TRP A 168 17.61 1.63 6.24
C TRP A 168 18.33 2.57 5.26
N PRO A 169 19.63 2.41 4.94
CA PRO A 169 20.31 3.29 3.99
C PRO A 169 19.62 3.35 2.63
N ALA A 170 19.21 2.21 2.08
CA ALA A 170 18.52 2.16 0.78
C ALA A 170 17.13 2.84 0.86
N VAL A 171 16.41 2.68 1.97
CA VAL A 171 15.11 3.34 2.16
C VAL A 171 15.28 4.85 2.35
N ALA A 172 16.33 5.28 3.03
CA ALA A 172 16.69 6.70 3.18
C ALA A 172 17.00 7.35 1.82
N GLU A 173 17.73 6.66 0.96
CA GLU A 173 18.02 7.11 -0.41
C GLU A 173 16.75 7.20 -1.25
N LEU A 174 15.87 6.21 -1.19
CA LEU A 174 14.57 6.23 -1.84
C LEU A 174 13.73 7.45 -1.40
N LEU A 175 13.70 7.76 -0.11
CA LEU A 175 13.02 8.95 0.43
C LEU A 175 13.62 10.24 -0.11
N LEU A 176 14.94 10.35 -0.22
CA LEU A 176 15.62 11.54 -0.75
C LEU A 176 15.38 11.72 -2.25
N ARG A 177 15.38 10.63 -3.00
CA ARG A 177 15.08 10.63 -4.45
C ARG A 177 13.68 11.21 -4.71
N LEU A 178 12.70 10.90 -3.87
CA LEU A 178 11.31 11.32 -4.00
C LEU A 178 10.97 12.58 -3.18
N ALA A 179 11.92 13.15 -2.43
CA ALA A 179 11.67 14.28 -1.53
C ALA A 179 11.18 15.54 -2.24
N GLY A 180 11.68 15.78 -3.47
CA GLY A 180 11.30 16.92 -4.30
C GLY A 180 10.02 16.74 -5.11
N ASP A 181 9.42 15.55 -5.09
CA ASP A 181 8.24 15.25 -5.87
C ASP A 181 6.99 15.91 -5.26
N ARG A 182 6.35 16.78 -6.05
CA ARG A 182 5.19 17.59 -5.62
C ARG A 182 3.85 16.91 -5.86
N GLN A 183 3.83 15.68 -6.40
CA GLN A 183 2.59 14.95 -6.60
C GLN A 183 1.91 14.68 -5.26
N ALA A 184 0.62 15.00 -5.16
CA ALA A 184 -0.14 14.93 -3.91
C ALA A 184 -0.14 13.55 -3.24
N ALA A 185 0.14 12.51 -4.02
CA ALA A 185 0.21 11.12 -3.55
C ALA A 185 1.42 10.82 -2.65
N LEU A 186 2.54 11.54 -2.79
CA LEU A 186 3.84 11.17 -2.22
C LEU A 186 4.14 11.68 -0.79
N PRO A 187 3.80 12.93 -0.41
CA PRO A 187 4.17 13.47 0.91
C PRO A 187 3.66 12.64 2.10
N LYS A 188 2.44 12.09 1.99
CA LYS A 188 1.87 11.24 3.04
C LYS A 188 2.51 9.84 3.05
N ALA A 189 2.90 9.33 1.90
CA ALA A 189 3.62 8.06 1.82
C ALA A 189 5.01 8.19 2.46
N SER A 190 5.75 9.26 2.19
CA SER A 190 7.04 9.56 2.83
C SER A 190 6.91 9.65 4.35
N SER A 191 5.87 10.34 4.85
CA SER A 191 5.57 10.38 6.29
C SER A 191 5.28 8.99 6.85
N TRP A 192 4.60 8.13 6.08
CA TRP A 192 4.29 6.78 6.53
C TRP A 192 5.56 5.92 6.61
N VAL A 193 6.41 5.94 5.61
CA VAL A 193 7.72 5.25 5.63
C VAL A 193 8.50 5.64 6.87
N LEU A 194 8.79 6.93 7.06
CA LEU A 194 9.56 7.42 8.20
C LEU A 194 8.98 6.93 9.54
N ARG A 195 7.68 7.03 9.72
CA ARG A 195 7.02 6.59 10.95
C ARG A 195 7.00 5.06 11.15
N SER A 196 7.06 4.29 10.08
CA SER A 196 7.16 2.82 10.16
C SER A 196 8.55 2.38 10.57
N TRP A 197 9.56 3.16 10.24
CA TRP A 197 10.97 2.89 10.56
C TRP A 197 11.41 3.40 11.94
N LEU A 198 10.56 4.15 12.64
CA LEU A 198 10.86 4.60 14.00
C LEU A 198 10.91 3.47 15.03
N GLU A 199 10.27 2.34 14.78
CA GLU A 199 10.29 1.19 15.68
C GLU A 199 11.65 0.46 15.62
N PRO A 200 12.13 0.03 14.42
CA PRO A 200 13.40 -0.68 14.32
C PRO A 200 14.65 0.23 14.34
N CYS A 201 14.55 1.49 13.93
CA CYS A 201 15.70 2.36 13.70
C CYS A 201 15.45 3.80 14.18
N PRO A 202 15.07 4.04 15.45
CA PRO A 202 14.63 5.36 15.92
C PRO A 202 15.71 6.44 15.76
N ASP A 203 16.95 6.17 16.16
CA ASP A 203 18.05 7.14 16.13
C ASP A 203 18.48 7.47 14.68
N GLN A 204 18.54 6.46 13.81
CA GLN A 204 18.87 6.67 12.40
C GLN A 204 17.82 7.50 11.69
N VAL A 205 16.53 7.23 11.97
CA VAL A 205 15.42 8.02 11.41
C VAL A 205 15.43 9.45 11.95
N ALA A 206 15.68 9.65 13.24
CA ALA A 206 15.77 10.98 13.85
C ALA A 206 16.89 11.80 13.20
N ALA A 207 18.11 11.25 13.15
CA ALA A 207 19.26 11.90 12.52
C ALA A 207 19.01 12.21 11.04
N PHE A 208 18.40 11.28 10.29
CA PHE A 208 18.05 11.48 8.89
C PHE A 208 17.05 12.63 8.69
N VAL A 209 15.98 12.68 9.51
CA VAL A 209 14.97 13.74 9.44
C VAL A 209 15.57 15.10 9.77
N ASP A 210 16.46 15.17 10.77
CA ASP A 210 17.10 16.44 11.15
C ASP A 210 18.07 16.94 10.08
N ALA A 211 18.89 16.06 9.52
CA ALA A 211 19.81 16.40 8.45
C ALA A 211 19.10 16.81 7.13
N ASN A 212 17.87 16.33 6.88
CA ASN A 212 17.17 16.52 5.62
C ASN A 212 15.85 17.28 5.75
N ALA A 213 15.59 17.96 6.87
CA ALA A 213 14.31 18.63 7.13
C ALA A 213 13.90 19.64 6.05
N GLY A 214 14.87 20.33 5.42
CA GLY A 214 14.61 21.29 4.33
C GLY A 214 14.33 20.65 2.98
N ARG A 215 14.62 19.36 2.79
CA ARG A 215 14.41 18.60 1.55
C ARG A 215 13.14 17.76 1.60
N LEU A 216 12.86 17.19 2.76
CA LEU A 216 11.72 16.29 2.96
C LEU A 216 10.39 17.05 2.97
N PRO A 217 9.27 16.41 2.58
CA PRO A 217 7.95 17.02 2.69
C PRO A 217 7.65 17.46 4.13
N ALA A 218 7.17 18.68 4.33
CA ALA A 218 6.91 19.25 5.66
C ALA A 218 5.98 18.38 6.53
N VAL A 219 5.01 17.69 5.91
CA VAL A 219 4.13 16.75 6.62
C VAL A 219 4.90 15.54 7.13
N ALA A 220 5.89 15.05 6.39
CA ALA A 220 6.71 13.92 6.78
C ALA A 220 7.60 14.27 7.98
N VAL A 221 8.27 15.42 7.95
CA VAL A 221 9.08 15.94 9.07
C VAL A 221 8.22 16.12 10.32
N ARG A 222 7.11 16.85 10.20
CA ARG A 222 6.22 17.16 11.33
C ARG A 222 5.65 15.91 12.00
N GLU A 223 5.09 14.96 11.21
CA GLU A 223 4.45 13.77 11.75
C GLU A 223 5.47 12.78 12.33
N THR A 224 6.68 12.72 11.78
CA THR A 224 7.76 11.88 12.31
C THR A 224 8.27 12.42 13.65
N ARG A 225 8.57 13.73 13.73
CA ARG A 225 8.98 14.38 14.99
C ARG A 225 7.89 14.28 16.06
N ALA A 226 6.62 14.45 15.69
CA ALA A 226 5.50 14.26 16.61
C ALA A 226 5.47 12.83 17.18
N LYS A 227 5.65 11.82 16.32
CA LYS A 227 5.65 10.42 16.77
C LYS A 227 6.87 10.09 17.62
N LEU A 228 8.04 10.64 17.34
CA LEU A 228 9.24 10.52 18.19
C LEU A 228 8.99 11.09 19.59
N ALA A 229 8.39 12.28 19.67
CA ALA A 229 8.18 12.98 20.93
C ALA A 229 7.00 12.44 21.78
N THR A 230 5.95 11.89 21.12
CA THR A 230 4.66 11.60 21.80
C THR A 230 4.12 10.20 21.55
N GLY A 231 4.82 9.36 20.78
CA GLY A 231 4.34 8.05 20.34
C GLY A 231 3.25 8.10 19.25
N THR A 232 2.71 9.29 18.94
CA THR A 232 1.62 9.48 17.98
C THR A 232 1.98 10.49 16.90
N LYS A 233 1.44 10.31 15.67
CA LYS A 233 1.68 11.24 14.55
C LYS A 233 1.00 12.61 14.72
N ARG A 234 0.12 12.76 15.67
CA ARG A 234 -0.57 14.00 16.02
C ARG A 234 -0.38 14.24 17.51
N PRO A 235 0.27 15.33 17.91
CA PRO A 235 0.35 15.67 19.33
C PRO A 235 -1.07 15.85 19.89
N PRO A 236 -1.29 15.52 21.17
CA PRO A 236 -2.55 15.83 21.83
C PRO A 236 -2.83 17.32 21.70
N ARG A 237 -4.09 17.66 21.42
CA ARG A 237 -4.50 19.06 21.30
C ARG A 237 -4.33 19.73 22.66
N PRO A 238 -3.70 20.91 22.76
CA PRO A 238 -3.62 21.60 24.04
C PRO A 238 -5.04 21.83 24.60
N PRO A 239 -5.27 21.62 25.88
CA PRO A 239 -6.56 21.88 26.50
C PRO A 239 -6.94 23.35 26.27
N GLY A 240 -8.08 23.63 25.66
CA GLY A 240 -8.60 24.99 25.44
C GLY A 240 -8.63 25.51 24.00
N GLY A 241 -8.09 24.81 23.02
CA GLY A 241 -8.19 25.24 21.61
C GLY A 241 -9.57 25.04 21.01
N ARG A 242 -10.46 26.05 21.09
CA ARG A 242 -11.73 26.07 20.33
C ARG A 242 -11.44 26.01 18.83
N ARG A 243 -12.21 25.21 18.09
CA ARG A 243 -12.28 25.33 16.63
C ARG A 243 -12.66 26.76 16.29
N PRO A 244 -11.98 27.42 15.32
CA PRO A 244 -12.57 28.63 14.77
C PRO A 244 -13.94 28.25 14.23
N ALA A 245 -14.98 28.96 14.67
CA ALA A 245 -16.32 28.83 14.13
C ALA A 245 -16.22 29.08 12.62
N ILE A 246 -16.66 28.14 11.82
CA ILE A 246 -16.89 28.39 10.39
C ILE A 246 -18.01 29.44 10.39
N ALA A 247 -17.68 30.69 10.09
CA ALA A 247 -18.66 31.75 9.91
C ALA A 247 -19.57 31.30 8.76
N GLY A 248 -20.79 30.91 9.13
CA GLY A 248 -21.84 30.63 8.18
C GLY A 248 -22.25 31.92 7.48
N GLY A 249 -21.80 32.12 6.26
CA GLY A 249 -22.39 33.06 5.34
C GLY A 249 -23.61 32.42 4.67
N ARG A 250 -24.79 32.81 5.06
CA ARG A 250 -26.01 32.83 4.23
C ARG A 250 -26.19 34.28 3.77
N PRO A 251 -26.90 34.54 2.72
CA PRO A 251 -27.88 33.77 1.98
C PRO A 251 -27.44 33.27 0.62
#